data_0b0791ae22044a54c9ff9ee6a563b445
#
_entry.id   0b0791ae22044a54c9ff9ee6a563b445
#
_cell.length_a   1.000
_cell.length_b   1.000
_cell.length_c   1.000
_cell.angle_alpha   90.00
_cell.angle_beta   90.00
_cell.angle_gamma   90.00
#
_symmetry.space_group_name_H-M   'P 1'
#
loop_
_entity.id
_entity.type
_entity.pdbx_description
1 polymer ?
#
loop_
_entity_poly.entity_id
_entity_poly.type
_entity_poly.pdbx_seq_one_letter_code
_entity_poly.pdbx_strand_id
1 'polypeptide(L)'
;MISTIITALASFFSTNIDDIFILMLFFSQVNKDMKVKHIVIGQYLGIGALTAISIAGALGISITPQEYVGLLGLVPIYLGIKEYIEYKKEIKNNFEEEVQDAEENIQEQVVLNQENKTLASIRRFISPNILKVAGVTIANGGDNIGIYIPVFSSMKLYSILITVIVFLLLTGVWCFIGFKLAEHPFVNKNIERYKHIFVPIIFIVLGVLIILESGTVGLFIK
;
A
#
# COMPACT_ATOMS: atom_id res chain seq x y z
N MET A 1 -20.40 7.18 -9.25
CA MET A 1 -20.36 6.78 -7.82
C MET A 1 -19.96 5.31 -7.64
N ILE A 2 -20.68 4.34 -8.22
CA ILE A 2 -20.35 2.91 -8.07
C ILE A 2 -18.94 2.62 -8.59
N SER A 3 -18.58 3.09 -9.78
CA SER A 3 -17.24 2.97 -10.37
C SER A 3 -16.16 3.52 -9.41
N THR A 4 -16.38 4.72 -8.86
CA THR A 4 -15.43 5.34 -7.90
C THR A 4 -15.21 4.45 -6.66
N ILE A 5 -16.27 3.87 -6.11
CA ILE A 5 -16.19 2.98 -4.95
C ILE A 5 -15.43 1.70 -5.31
N ILE A 6 -15.74 1.09 -6.45
CA ILE A 6 -15.04 -0.12 -6.92
C ILE A 6 -13.54 0.16 -7.13
N THR A 7 -13.20 1.28 -7.79
CA THR A 7 -11.80 1.69 -7.98
C THR A 7 -11.11 1.94 -6.64
N ALA A 8 -11.77 2.61 -5.69
CA ALA A 8 -11.24 2.84 -4.36
C ALA A 8 -10.97 1.52 -3.60
N LEU A 9 -11.95 0.59 -3.62
CA LEU A 9 -11.81 -0.73 -2.99
C LEU A 9 -10.64 -1.50 -3.63
N ALA A 10 -10.60 -1.58 -4.96
CA ALA A 10 -9.58 -2.30 -5.69
C ALA A 10 -8.18 -1.72 -5.44
N SER A 11 -8.04 -0.38 -5.52
CA SER A 11 -6.77 0.29 -5.25
C SER A 11 -6.28 0.03 -3.83
N PHE A 12 -7.13 0.25 -2.82
CA PHE A 12 -6.75 0.05 -1.43
C PHE A 12 -6.39 -1.40 -1.15
N PHE A 13 -7.22 -2.35 -1.62
CA PHE A 13 -7.00 -3.77 -1.38
C PHE A 13 -5.67 -4.23 -1.97
N SER A 14 -5.38 -3.84 -3.22
CA SER A 14 -4.18 -4.29 -3.93
C SER A 14 -2.88 -3.75 -3.35
N THR A 15 -2.90 -2.53 -2.78
CA THR A 15 -1.71 -1.88 -2.23
C THR A 15 -1.53 -2.09 -0.73
N ASN A 16 -2.53 -2.57 0.01
CA ASN A 16 -2.46 -2.71 1.46
C ASN A 16 -2.66 -4.16 1.95
N ILE A 17 -2.63 -5.14 1.05
CA ILE A 17 -2.82 -6.54 1.45
C ILE A 17 -1.65 -7.03 2.32
N ASP A 18 -0.45 -6.59 2.05
CA ASP A 18 0.75 -6.88 2.81
C ASP A 18 0.83 -6.10 4.14
N ASP A 19 0.18 -4.94 4.23
CA ASP A 19 0.00 -4.23 5.50
C ASP A 19 -0.70 -5.09 6.58
N ILE A 20 -1.51 -6.07 6.17
CA ILE A 20 -2.13 -7.01 7.10
C ILE A 20 -1.08 -7.77 7.90
N PHE A 21 0.03 -8.21 7.27
CA PHE A 21 1.13 -8.91 7.94
C PHE A 21 1.87 -7.99 8.89
N ILE A 22 2.13 -6.75 8.45
CA ILE A 22 2.78 -5.73 9.28
C ILE A 22 1.90 -5.41 10.51
N LEU A 23 0.60 -5.22 10.30
CA LEU A 23 -0.36 -4.98 11.37
C LEU A 23 -0.43 -6.17 12.34
N MET A 24 -0.49 -7.38 11.81
CA MET A 24 -0.48 -8.59 12.62
C MET A 24 0.79 -8.69 13.48
N LEU A 25 1.97 -8.39 12.89
CA LEU A 25 3.22 -8.34 13.63
C LEU A 25 3.20 -7.29 14.74
N PHE A 26 2.68 -6.08 14.46
CA PHE A 26 2.52 -5.05 15.49
C PHE A 26 1.52 -5.44 16.56
N PHE A 27 0.38 -6.02 16.20
CA PHE A 27 -0.62 -6.46 17.17
C PHE A 27 -0.13 -7.63 18.05
N SER A 28 0.75 -8.50 17.52
CA SER A 28 1.38 -9.57 18.33
C SER A 28 2.37 -9.02 19.37
N GLN A 29 2.87 -7.79 19.19
CA GLN A 29 3.78 -7.09 20.10
C GLN A 29 3.05 -6.20 21.13
N VAL A 30 1.72 -6.26 21.21
CA VAL A 30 0.95 -5.46 22.17
C VAL A 30 1.36 -5.82 23.60
N ASN A 31 1.76 -4.79 24.35
CA ASN A 31 2.22 -4.89 25.75
C ASN A 31 1.92 -3.58 26.50
N LYS A 32 2.55 -3.37 27.68
CA LYS A 32 2.35 -2.16 28.51
C LYS A 32 2.75 -0.87 27.79
N ASP A 33 3.78 -0.92 26.92
CA ASP A 33 4.33 0.22 26.20
C ASP A 33 3.67 0.42 24.84
N MET A 34 3.46 -0.65 24.08
CA MET A 34 2.79 -0.66 22.79
C MET A 34 1.33 -1.10 22.95
N LYS A 35 0.41 -0.17 22.90
CA LYS A 35 -1.04 -0.42 23.03
C LYS A 35 -1.71 -0.50 21.66
N VAL A 36 -2.82 -1.23 21.57
CA VAL A 36 -3.66 -1.32 20.36
C VAL A 36 -3.92 0.05 19.72
N LYS A 37 -4.25 1.06 20.53
CA LYS A 37 -4.48 2.43 20.04
C LYS A 37 -3.27 3.06 19.33
N HIS A 38 -2.02 2.72 19.74
CA HIS A 38 -0.83 3.26 19.09
C HIS A 38 -0.68 2.69 17.68
N ILE A 39 -1.04 1.42 17.49
CA ILE A 39 -1.00 0.75 16.20
C ILE A 39 -2.07 1.31 15.28
N VAL A 40 -3.32 1.40 15.77
CA VAL A 40 -4.44 1.95 14.98
C VAL A 40 -4.16 3.40 14.55
N ILE A 41 -3.78 4.27 15.48
CA ILE A 41 -3.49 5.68 15.17
C ILE A 41 -2.30 5.78 14.21
N GLY A 42 -1.24 4.97 14.43
CA GLY A 42 -0.07 4.95 13.55
C GLY A 42 -0.43 4.54 12.12
N GLN A 43 -1.25 3.51 11.95
CA GLN A 43 -1.72 3.07 10.63
C GLN A 43 -2.56 4.15 9.93
N TYR A 44 -3.50 4.80 10.66
CA TYR A 44 -4.26 5.91 10.09
C TYR A 44 -3.38 7.09 9.67
N LEU A 45 -2.35 7.42 10.46
CA LEU A 45 -1.38 8.48 10.11
C LEU A 45 -0.54 8.07 8.89
N GLY A 46 -0.09 6.82 8.82
CA GLY A 46 0.68 6.31 7.68
C GLY A 46 -0.12 6.36 6.38
N ILE A 47 -1.29 5.72 6.35
CA ILE A 47 -2.17 5.71 5.16
C ILE A 47 -2.66 7.14 4.83
N GLY A 48 -2.96 7.95 5.85
CA GLY A 48 -3.34 9.35 5.65
C GLY A 48 -2.24 10.18 5.00
N ALA A 49 -0.99 10.00 5.42
CA ALA A 49 0.17 10.67 4.82
C ALA A 49 0.38 10.22 3.36
N LEU A 50 0.36 8.91 3.08
CA LEU A 50 0.47 8.37 1.72
C LEU A 50 -0.64 8.90 0.81
N THR A 51 -1.88 8.92 1.30
CA THR A 51 -3.04 9.47 0.59
C THR A 51 -2.87 10.97 0.30
N ALA A 52 -2.45 11.74 1.30
CA ALA A 52 -2.23 13.19 1.15
C ALA A 52 -1.11 13.50 0.15
N ILE A 53 0.01 12.78 0.23
CA ILE A 53 1.13 12.90 -0.73
C ILE A 53 0.65 12.55 -2.14
N SER A 54 -0.13 11.49 -2.28
CA SER A 54 -0.64 11.05 -3.58
C SER A 54 -1.65 12.03 -4.18
N ILE A 55 -2.52 12.64 -3.35
CA ILE A 55 -3.42 13.72 -3.81
C ILE A 55 -2.61 14.95 -4.24
N ALA A 56 -1.60 15.36 -3.47
CA ALA A 56 -0.74 16.48 -3.83
C ALA A 56 -0.01 16.22 -5.16
N GLY A 57 0.51 15.00 -5.36
CA GLY A 57 1.11 14.58 -6.62
C GLY A 57 0.12 14.61 -7.78
N ALA A 58 -1.09 14.08 -7.58
CA ALA A 58 -2.16 14.09 -8.58
C ALA A 58 -2.59 15.52 -8.97
N LEU A 59 -2.71 16.43 -8.00
CA LEU A 59 -3.04 17.85 -8.26
C LEU A 59 -1.91 18.54 -9.04
N GLY A 60 -0.64 18.22 -8.76
CA GLY A 60 0.49 18.73 -9.55
C GLY A 60 0.44 18.29 -11.02
N ILE A 61 -0.11 17.11 -11.31
CA ILE A 61 -0.28 16.56 -12.66
C ILE A 61 -1.55 17.09 -13.33
N SER A 62 -2.53 17.60 -12.59
CA SER A 62 -3.84 18.08 -13.11
C SER A 62 -3.76 19.25 -14.10
N ILE A 63 -2.58 19.88 -14.24
CA ILE A 63 -2.32 20.92 -15.25
C ILE A 63 -2.14 20.29 -16.65
N THR A 64 -1.90 18.99 -16.71
CA THR A 64 -1.67 18.25 -17.95
C THR A 64 -3.01 17.85 -18.61
N PRO A 65 -3.16 17.95 -19.95
CA PRO A 65 -4.35 17.45 -20.62
C PRO A 65 -4.66 15.99 -20.25
N GLN A 66 -5.94 15.69 -20.07
CA GLN A 66 -6.41 14.41 -19.51
C GLN A 66 -5.94 13.20 -20.34
N GLU A 67 -5.78 13.38 -21.64
CA GLU A 67 -5.27 12.37 -22.58
C GLU A 67 -3.84 11.90 -22.24
N TYR A 68 -2.99 12.80 -21.72
CA TYR A 68 -1.63 12.44 -21.26
C TYR A 68 -1.63 11.87 -19.84
N VAL A 69 -2.60 12.25 -19.01
CA VAL A 69 -2.74 11.68 -17.63
C VAL A 69 -2.94 10.17 -17.68
N GLY A 70 -3.63 9.67 -18.71
CA GLY A 70 -3.81 8.24 -18.88
C GLY A 70 -2.53 7.44 -19.11
N LEU A 71 -1.43 8.08 -19.56
CA LEU A 71 -0.12 7.42 -19.63
C LEU A 71 0.39 7.00 -18.24
N LEU A 72 -0.07 7.64 -17.16
CA LEU A 72 0.23 7.23 -15.80
C LEU A 72 -0.35 5.84 -15.46
N GLY A 73 -1.36 5.38 -16.20
CA GLY A 73 -1.86 4.01 -16.11
C GLY A 73 -0.82 2.94 -16.47
N LEU A 74 0.27 3.33 -17.15
CA LEU A 74 1.41 2.43 -17.39
C LEU A 74 2.17 2.10 -16.09
N VAL A 75 2.11 2.97 -15.07
CA VAL A 75 2.79 2.73 -13.78
C VAL A 75 2.20 1.52 -13.05
N PRO A 76 0.87 1.46 -12.79
CA PRO A 76 0.27 0.26 -12.23
C PRO A 76 0.51 -0.99 -13.08
N ILE A 77 0.43 -0.90 -14.40
CA ILE A 77 0.72 -2.04 -15.29
C ILE A 77 2.15 -2.53 -15.09
N TYR A 78 3.13 -1.62 -15.08
CA TYR A 78 4.53 -1.96 -14.83
C TYR A 78 4.73 -2.61 -13.45
N LEU A 79 4.13 -2.05 -12.40
CA LEU A 79 4.21 -2.61 -11.05
C LEU A 79 3.60 -4.01 -10.98
N GLY A 80 2.44 -4.22 -11.60
CA GLY A 80 1.81 -5.53 -11.67
C GLY A 80 2.66 -6.58 -12.41
N ILE A 81 3.27 -6.20 -13.53
CA ILE A 81 4.18 -7.09 -14.27
C ILE A 81 5.44 -7.39 -13.45
N LYS A 82 6.02 -6.38 -12.80
CA LYS A 82 7.21 -6.50 -11.95
C LYS A 82 6.94 -7.48 -10.80
N GLU A 83 5.87 -7.28 -10.05
CA GLU A 83 5.46 -8.14 -8.94
C GLU A 83 5.29 -9.61 -9.38
N TYR A 84 4.65 -9.82 -10.52
CA TYR A 84 4.49 -11.17 -11.07
C TYR A 84 5.81 -11.82 -11.47
N ILE A 85 6.75 -11.07 -12.05
CA ILE A 85 8.08 -11.58 -12.42
C ILE A 85 8.91 -11.90 -11.18
N GLU A 86 8.87 -11.04 -10.15
CA GLU A 86 9.58 -11.26 -8.89
C GLU A 86 9.08 -12.52 -8.20
N TYR A 87 7.78 -12.69 -8.08
CA TYR A 87 7.17 -13.92 -7.57
C TYR A 87 7.63 -15.19 -8.32
N LYS A 88 7.69 -15.10 -9.65
CA LYS A 88 8.16 -16.24 -10.48
C LYS A 88 9.65 -16.55 -10.27
N LYS A 89 10.47 -15.53 -9.97
CA LYS A 89 11.89 -15.72 -9.63
C LYS A 89 12.05 -16.33 -8.24
N GLU A 90 11.28 -15.87 -7.26
CA GLU A 90 11.28 -16.44 -5.90
C GLU A 90 10.92 -17.93 -5.91
N ILE A 91 9.86 -18.32 -6.63
CA ILE A 91 9.51 -19.74 -6.79
C ILE A 91 10.68 -20.53 -7.40
N LYS A 92 11.36 -19.97 -8.38
CA LYS A 92 12.49 -20.65 -9.03
C LYS A 92 13.68 -20.78 -8.08
N ASN A 93 14.00 -19.72 -7.34
CA ASN A 93 15.11 -19.70 -6.40
C ASN A 93 14.83 -20.63 -5.19
N ASN A 94 13.62 -20.60 -4.64
CA ASN A 94 13.22 -21.53 -3.57
C ASN A 94 13.29 -23.00 -3.99
N PHE A 95 13.11 -23.31 -5.28
CA PHE A 95 13.32 -24.67 -5.81
C PHE A 95 14.81 -25.04 -5.94
N GLU A 96 15.68 -24.03 -6.07
CA GLU A 96 17.15 -24.22 -6.14
C GLU A 96 17.80 -24.18 -4.74
N GLU A 97 17.17 -23.47 -3.74
CA GLU A 97 17.65 -23.32 -2.35
C GLU A 97 17.15 -24.42 -1.40
N GLU A 98 16.09 -25.18 -1.71
CA GLU A 98 15.70 -26.38 -0.93
C GLU A 98 16.78 -27.48 -0.90
N VAL A 99 17.90 -27.29 -1.63
CA VAL A 99 19.06 -28.19 -1.64
C VAL A 99 20.23 -27.67 -0.75
N GLN A 100 20.20 -26.41 -0.32
CA GLN A 100 21.21 -25.84 0.58
C GLN A 100 20.56 -24.78 1.48
N ASP A 101 20.71 -24.98 2.77
CA ASP A 101 20.55 -24.03 3.88
C ASP A 101 19.18 -23.95 4.59
N ALA A 102 18.98 -24.98 5.42
CA ALA A 102 18.26 -24.80 6.66
C ALA A 102 19.22 -24.23 7.72
N GLU A 103 19.51 -22.92 7.68
CA GLU A 103 20.00 -22.12 8.83
C GLU A 103 20.51 -20.75 8.32
N GLU A 104 20.04 -19.66 8.97
CA GLU A 104 20.39 -18.24 8.81
C GLU A 104 19.47 -17.41 7.91
N ASN A 105 18.53 -16.72 8.53
CA ASN A 105 18.32 -15.26 8.38
C ASN A 105 17.00 -14.80 9.02
N ILE A 106 16.96 -14.77 10.35
CA ILE A 106 15.97 -13.98 11.10
C ILE A 106 16.75 -12.92 11.91
N GLN A 107 17.36 -11.96 11.26
CA GLN A 107 17.97 -10.84 12.05
C GLN A 107 18.41 -9.61 11.26
N GLU A 108 17.71 -9.14 10.21
CA GLU A 108 18.19 -7.90 9.57
C GLU A 108 17.09 -7.00 8.98
N GLN A 109 16.09 -6.61 9.76
CA GLN A 109 15.20 -5.50 9.39
C GLN A 109 14.78 -4.58 10.53
N VAL A 110 15.61 -4.39 11.56
CA VAL A 110 15.35 -3.37 12.59
C VAL A 110 16.62 -2.59 12.93
N VAL A 111 17.16 -1.84 11.98
CA VAL A 111 18.08 -0.74 12.31
C VAL A 111 17.86 0.43 11.37
N LEU A 112 16.95 1.32 11.72
CA LEU A 112 16.99 2.71 11.26
C LEU A 112 17.07 3.61 12.49
N ASN A 113 18.25 3.67 13.07
CA ASN A 113 18.68 4.76 13.93
C ASN A 113 19.37 5.81 13.08
N GLN A 114 18.65 6.82 12.64
CA GLN A 114 19.22 8.13 12.34
C GLN A 114 18.40 9.19 13.06
N GLU A 115 18.99 9.74 14.10
CA GLU A 115 18.45 10.88 14.85
C GLU A 115 18.45 12.14 13.98
N ASN A 116 17.34 12.44 13.35
CA ASN A 116 17.09 13.75 12.75
C ASN A 116 16.47 14.68 13.81
N LYS A 117 17.13 15.84 14.07
CA LYS A 117 16.70 16.86 15.04
C LYS A 117 15.25 17.36 14.86
N THR A 118 14.67 17.21 13.68
CA THR A 118 13.27 17.54 13.37
C THR A 118 12.28 16.57 14.04
N LEU A 119 12.68 15.31 14.26
CA LEU A 119 11.87 14.29 14.93
C LEU A 119 11.72 14.55 16.44
N ALA A 120 12.67 15.27 17.05
CA ALA A 120 12.64 15.56 18.49
C ALA A 120 11.47 16.47 18.89
N SER A 121 11.03 17.38 18.00
CA SER A 121 9.89 18.27 18.26
C SER A 121 8.56 17.53 18.13
N ILE A 122 8.45 16.59 17.20
CA ILE A 122 7.23 15.78 16.96
C ILE A 122 7.05 14.74 18.07
N ARG A 123 8.15 14.17 18.60
CA ARG A 123 8.15 13.23 19.74
C ARG A 123 7.52 13.82 21.01
N ARG A 124 7.44 15.13 21.14
CA ARG A 124 6.85 15.80 22.32
C ARG A 124 5.33 15.70 22.35
N PHE A 125 4.66 15.50 21.21
CA PHE A 125 3.20 15.47 21.06
C PHE A 125 2.65 14.10 20.66
N ILE A 126 3.44 13.23 20.02
CA ILE A 126 3.00 11.93 19.52
C ILE A 126 3.87 10.84 20.14
N SER A 127 3.23 9.78 20.66
CA SER A 127 3.95 8.62 21.21
C SER A 127 4.95 8.04 20.20
N PRO A 128 6.19 7.69 20.61
CA PRO A 128 7.17 7.05 19.73
C PRO A 128 6.63 5.80 19.03
N ASN A 129 5.75 5.05 19.69
CA ASN A 129 5.14 3.85 19.13
C ASN A 129 4.17 4.17 17.98
N ILE A 130 3.46 5.30 18.03
CA ILE A 130 2.62 5.77 16.92
C ILE A 130 3.51 6.12 15.72
N LEU A 131 4.61 6.86 15.96
CA LEU A 131 5.55 7.24 14.90
C LEU A 131 6.24 6.01 14.29
N LYS A 132 6.56 5.01 15.11
CA LYS A 132 7.13 3.74 14.62
C LYS A 132 6.18 3.05 13.64
N VAL A 133 4.92 2.89 14.01
CA VAL A 133 3.92 2.25 13.12
C VAL A 133 3.71 3.09 11.86
N ALA A 134 3.45 4.41 11.99
CA ALA A 134 3.27 5.29 10.85
C ALA A 134 4.50 5.30 9.91
N GLY A 135 5.70 5.31 10.48
CA GLY A 135 6.95 5.27 9.72
C GLY A 135 7.11 3.99 8.91
N VAL A 136 6.79 2.83 9.50
CA VAL A 136 6.82 1.54 8.80
C VAL A 136 5.76 1.51 7.69
N THR A 137 4.53 1.96 7.96
CA THR A 137 3.47 2.05 6.95
C THR A 137 3.86 2.95 5.78
N ILE A 138 4.47 4.12 6.06
CA ILE A 138 4.95 5.03 5.00
C ILE A 138 6.11 4.39 4.21
N ALA A 139 7.04 3.72 4.89
CA ALA A 139 8.18 3.07 4.24
C ALA A 139 7.74 1.91 3.34
N ASN A 140 6.70 1.18 3.74
CA ASN A 140 6.10 0.10 2.94
C ASN A 140 5.22 0.63 1.80
N GLY A 141 4.71 1.86 1.89
CA GLY A 141 3.69 2.41 0.99
C GLY A 141 4.23 3.03 -0.31
N GLY A 142 5.38 2.57 -0.82
CA GLY A 142 5.92 3.06 -2.11
C GLY A 142 5.02 2.73 -3.30
N ASP A 143 4.43 1.56 -3.31
CA ASP A 143 3.45 1.09 -4.30
C ASP A 143 2.11 1.83 -4.17
N ASN A 144 1.68 2.17 -2.94
CA ASN A 144 0.51 3.02 -2.72
C ASN A 144 0.63 4.34 -3.48
N ILE A 145 1.77 5.03 -3.40
CA ILE A 145 2.02 6.28 -4.11
C ILE A 145 1.96 6.04 -5.63
N GLY A 146 2.62 4.97 -6.10
CA GLY A 146 2.66 4.58 -7.51
C GLY A 146 1.27 4.30 -8.12
N ILE A 147 0.33 3.80 -7.31
CA ILE A 147 -1.04 3.49 -7.72
C ILE A 147 -1.98 4.69 -7.47
N TYR A 148 -1.88 5.33 -6.30
CA TYR A 148 -2.82 6.37 -5.90
C TYR A 148 -2.68 7.64 -6.73
N ILE A 149 -1.46 8.05 -7.12
CA ILE A 149 -1.27 9.24 -7.98
C ILE A 149 -2.02 9.09 -9.31
N PRO A 150 -1.81 8.03 -10.11
CA PRO A 150 -2.58 7.81 -11.34
C PRO A 150 -4.09 7.76 -11.10
N VAL A 151 -4.54 7.04 -10.07
CA VAL A 151 -5.96 6.91 -9.73
C VAL A 151 -6.57 8.28 -9.41
N PHE A 152 -5.95 9.07 -8.52
CA PHE A 152 -6.46 10.39 -8.17
C PHE A 152 -6.39 11.39 -9.33
N SER A 153 -5.38 11.27 -10.19
CA SER A 153 -5.24 12.14 -11.37
C SER A 153 -6.36 11.93 -12.40
N SER A 154 -6.93 10.72 -12.46
CA SER A 154 -8.08 10.40 -13.33
C SER A 154 -9.44 10.78 -12.73
N MET A 155 -9.48 11.21 -11.44
CA MET A 155 -10.71 11.46 -10.70
C MET A 155 -11.06 12.95 -10.61
N LYS A 156 -12.37 13.23 -10.59
CA LYS A 156 -12.88 14.56 -10.19
C LYS A 156 -12.76 14.72 -8.68
N LEU A 157 -12.64 15.97 -8.20
CA LEU A 157 -12.47 16.28 -6.78
C LEU A 157 -13.49 15.58 -5.86
N TYR A 158 -14.74 15.53 -6.25
CA TYR A 158 -15.78 14.83 -5.50
C TYR A 158 -15.52 13.31 -5.38
N SER A 159 -14.98 12.68 -6.44
CA SER A 159 -14.60 11.27 -6.42
C SER A 159 -13.39 11.01 -5.52
N ILE A 160 -12.44 11.95 -5.48
CA ILE A 160 -11.30 11.89 -4.54
C ILE A 160 -11.81 11.88 -3.09
N LEU A 161 -12.77 12.76 -2.74
CA LEU A 161 -13.34 12.80 -1.39
C LEU A 161 -14.02 11.47 -1.01
N ILE A 162 -14.78 10.88 -1.92
CA ILE A 162 -15.38 9.55 -1.70
C ILE A 162 -14.28 8.50 -1.48
N THR A 163 -13.25 8.50 -2.31
CA THR A 163 -12.12 7.55 -2.21
C THR A 163 -11.41 7.68 -0.88
N VAL A 164 -11.15 8.90 -0.40
CA VAL A 164 -10.54 9.15 0.92
C VAL A 164 -11.41 8.57 2.05
N ILE A 165 -12.73 8.77 2.00
CA ILE A 165 -13.65 8.21 3.00
C ILE A 165 -13.58 6.68 2.97
N VAL A 166 -13.60 6.07 1.79
CA VAL A 166 -13.47 4.61 1.62
C VAL A 166 -12.14 4.11 2.19
N PHE A 167 -11.02 4.80 1.92
CA PHE A 167 -9.70 4.45 2.46
C PHE A 167 -9.67 4.50 3.98
N LEU A 168 -10.26 5.55 4.60
CA LEU A 168 -10.34 5.65 6.05
C LEU A 168 -11.16 4.50 6.66
N LEU A 169 -12.28 4.14 6.06
CA LEU A 169 -13.09 3.01 6.51
C LEU A 169 -12.33 1.69 6.37
N LEU A 170 -11.68 1.47 5.24
CA LEU A 170 -10.90 0.26 4.99
C LEU A 170 -9.68 0.16 5.90
N THR A 171 -9.01 1.26 6.23
CA THR A 171 -7.93 1.27 7.23
C THR A 171 -8.39 0.70 8.57
N GLY A 172 -9.60 1.09 9.02
CA GLY A 172 -10.19 0.52 10.23
C GLY A 172 -10.47 -0.98 10.11
N VAL A 173 -11.00 -1.42 8.96
CA VAL A 173 -11.23 -2.84 8.67
C VAL A 173 -9.91 -3.61 8.67
N TRP A 174 -8.85 -3.08 8.05
CA TRP A 174 -7.51 -3.68 8.03
C TRP A 174 -6.92 -3.82 9.44
N CYS A 175 -7.03 -2.77 10.25
CA CYS A 175 -6.63 -2.84 11.66
C CYS A 175 -7.39 -3.93 12.41
N PHE A 176 -8.70 -4.05 12.20
CA PHE A 176 -9.51 -5.09 12.83
C PHE A 176 -9.09 -6.49 12.36
N ILE A 177 -8.89 -6.68 11.06
CA ILE A 177 -8.44 -7.95 10.49
C ILE A 177 -7.04 -8.31 11.04
N GLY A 178 -6.08 -7.39 11.00
CA GLY A 178 -4.72 -7.60 11.52
C GLY A 178 -4.72 -7.96 13.01
N PHE A 179 -5.56 -7.29 13.81
CA PHE A 179 -5.75 -7.61 15.23
C PHE A 179 -6.29 -9.03 15.43
N LYS A 180 -7.33 -9.41 14.67
CA LYS A 180 -7.92 -10.74 14.75
C LYS A 180 -6.97 -11.84 14.27
N LEU A 181 -6.19 -11.58 13.24
CA LEU A 181 -5.21 -12.52 12.73
C LEU A 181 -4.04 -12.72 13.71
N ALA A 182 -3.64 -11.68 14.45
CA ALA A 182 -2.62 -11.79 15.48
C ALA A 182 -3.01 -12.78 16.60
N GLU A 183 -4.32 -12.98 16.82
CA GLU A 183 -4.84 -13.98 17.78
C GLU A 183 -4.76 -15.42 17.24
N HIS A 184 -4.58 -15.61 15.89
CA HIS A 184 -4.63 -16.92 15.24
C HIS A 184 -3.44 -17.18 14.30
N PRO A 185 -2.34 -17.79 14.77
CA PRO A 185 -1.10 -17.95 13.99
C PRO A 185 -1.21 -18.86 12.75
N PHE A 186 -2.29 -19.63 12.58
CA PHE A 186 -2.46 -20.58 11.47
C PHE A 186 -2.89 -19.96 10.12
N VAL A 187 -3.31 -18.69 10.10
CA VAL A 187 -3.90 -18.07 8.89
C VAL A 187 -2.85 -17.52 7.93
N ASN A 188 -1.60 -17.35 8.40
CA ASN A 188 -0.51 -16.71 7.66
C ASN A 188 -0.22 -17.32 6.28
N LYS A 189 -0.11 -18.65 6.19
CA LYS A 189 0.35 -19.32 4.96
C LYS A 189 -0.55 -19.15 3.73
N ASN A 190 -1.86 -19.01 3.92
CA ASN A 190 -2.79 -18.97 2.80
C ASN A 190 -2.90 -17.58 2.15
N ILE A 191 -2.90 -16.50 2.96
CA ILE A 191 -2.98 -15.13 2.43
C ILE A 191 -1.72 -14.81 1.63
N GLU A 192 -0.55 -15.18 2.14
CA GLU A 192 0.73 -14.96 1.48
C GLU A 192 0.81 -15.63 0.10
N ARG A 193 0.27 -16.84 -0.04
CA ARG A 193 0.25 -17.59 -1.30
C ARG A 193 -0.59 -16.93 -2.39
N TYR A 194 -1.71 -16.28 -2.05
CA TYR A 194 -2.63 -15.72 -3.05
C TYR A 194 -2.35 -14.27 -3.39
N LYS A 195 -1.68 -13.48 -2.52
CA LYS A 195 -1.35 -12.07 -2.80
C LYS A 195 -0.57 -11.91 -4.10
N HIS A 196 0.41 -12.76 -4.34
CA HIS A 196 1.30 -12.71 -5.51
C HIS A 196 0.61 -13.00 -6.87
N ILE A 197 -0.64 -13.43 -6.84
CA ILE A 197 -1.46 -13.63 -8.05
C ILE A 197 -2.48 -12.51 -8.19
N PHE A 198 -3.19 -12.16 -7.10
CA PHE A 198 -4.26 -11.16 -7.17
C PHE A 198 -3.74 -9.73 -7.32
N VAL A 199 -2.67 -9.37 -6.62
CA VAL A 199 -2.11 -8.00 -6.67
C VAL A 199 -1.67 -7.62 -8.08
N PRO A 200 -0.85 -8.41 -8.81
CA PRO A 200 -0.50 -8.11 -10.19
C PRO A 200 -1.70 -7.94 -11.11
N ILE A 201 -2.70 -8.82 -11.00
CA ILE A 201 -3.91 -8.75 -11.83
C ILE A 201 -4.66 -7.45 -11.59
N ILE A 202 -4.86 -7.06 -10.32
CA ILE A 202 -5.57 -5.83 -9.97
C ILE A 202 -4.79 -4.61 -10.48
N PHE A 203 -3.48 -4.58 -10.32
CA PHE A 203 -2.64 -3.47 -10.82
C PHE A 203 -2.73 -3.31 -12.34
N ILE A 204 -2.68 -4.41 -13.09
CA ILE A 204 -2.82 -4.38 -14.54
C ILE A 204 -4.20 -3.88 -14.93
N VAL A 205 -5.26 -4.38 -14.30
CA VAL A 205 -6.64 -3.96 -14.58
C VAL A 205 -6.83 -2.48 -14.24
N LEU A 206 -6.33 -1.99 -13.10
CA LEU A 206 -6.40 -0.57 -12.74
C LEU A 206 -5.67 0.30 -13.76
N GLY A 207 -4.47 -0.08 -14.16
CA GLY A 207 -3.72 0.67 -15.16
C GLY A 207 -4.44 0.75 -16.52
N VAL A 208 -5.03 -0.35 -16.97
CA VAL A 208 -5.85 -0.38 -18.19
C VAL A 208 -7.08 0.52 -18.05
N LEU A 209 -7.78 0.46 -16.92
CA LEU A 209 -8.94 1.33 -16.66
C LEU A 209 -8.56 2.82 -16.71
N ILE A 210 -7.43 3.21 -16.09
CA ILE A 210 -6.93 4.59 -16.13
C ILE A 210 -6.68 5.04 -17.57
N ILE A 211 -6.05 4.22 -18.41
CA ILE A 211 -5.79 4.52 -19.82
C ILE A 211 -7.09 4.68 -20.60
N LEU A 212 -8.08 3.83 -20.36
CA LEU A 212 -9.37 3.87 -21.05
C LEU A 212 -10.22 5.09 -20.62
N GLU A 213 -10.33 5.34 -19.32
CA GLU A 213 -11.14 6.43 -18.77
C GLU A 213 -10.58 7.83 -19.09
N SER A 214 -9.26 7.97 -19.26
CA SER A 214 -8.62 9.23 -19.62
C SER A 214 -8.68 9.57 -21.12
N GLY A 215 -9.16 8.65 -21.96
CA GLY A 215 -9.22 8.87 -23.41
C GLY A 215 -7.86 8.79 -24.12
N THR A 216 -6.80 8.33 -23.45
CA THR A 216 -5.43 8.23 -23.98
C THR A 216 -5.36 7.36 -25.24
N VAL A 217 -6.27 6.39 -25.40
CA VAL A 217 -6.37 5.56 -26.61
C VAL A 217 -6.58 6.41 -27.84
N GLY A 218 -7.29 7.56 -27.74
CA GLY A 218 -7.49 8.50 -28.83
C GLY A 218 -6.21 9.17 -29.37
N LEU A 219 -5.12 9.19 -28.58
CA LEU A 219 -3.81 9.69 -29.05
C LEU A 219 -3.16 8.75 -30.07
N PHE A 220 -3.50 7.45 -30.03
CA PHE A 220 -2.89 6.40 -30.86
C PHE A 220 -3.75 5.99 -32.04
N ILE A 221 -5.04 6.40 -32.05
CA ILE A 221 -6.01 6.09 -33.12
C ILE A 221 -6.35 7.40 -33.83
N LYS A 222 -5.36 8.00 -34.47
CA LYS A 222 -5.56 9.13 -35.42
C LYS A 222 -5.34 8.64 -36.82
#